data_7650c93fb12af4e80b0b078abf874602
#
_entry.id   7650c93fb12af4e80b0b078abf874602
#
_cell.length_a   1.000
_cell.length_b   1.000
_cell.length_c   1.000
_cell.angle_alpha   90.00
_cell.angle_beta   90.00
_cell.angle_gamma   90.00
#
_symmetry.space_group_name_H-M   'P 1'
#
loop_
_entity.id
_entity.type
_entity.pdbx_description
1 polymer ?
#
loop_
_entity_poly.entity_id
_entity_poly.type
_entity_poly.pdbx_seq_one_letter_code
_entity_poly.pdbx_strand_id
1 'polypeptide(L)'
;GAAMYLAQLESIREALDAGGENSLGELIRARSPETADRIDDTLGRAITELGAIEGPMRDIALESPETLEPIYEDISTLRTLFESDVVSLLDITLGFSDTDGDTG
;
A
#
# COMPACT_ATOMS: atom_id res chain seq x y z
N GLY A 1 8.82 -15.25 7.08
CA GLY A 1 9.99 -14.44 6.92
C GLY A 1 9.80 -13.28 5.96
N ALA A 2 10.90 -12.68 5.58
CA ALA A 2 10.88 -11.51 4.68
C ALA A 2 10.23 -11.83 3.34
N ALA A 3 10.45 -13.03 2.82
CA ALA A 3 9.89 -13.43 1.53
C ALA A 3 8.36 -13.39 1.53
N MET A 4 7.74 -13.75 2.65
CA MET A 4 6.29 -13.72 2.77
C MET A 4 5.78 -12.29 2.74
N TYR A 5 6.40 -11.39 3.50
CA TYR A 5 6.03 -9.99 3.50
C TYR A 5 6.28 -9.34 2.13
N LEU A 6 7.39 -9.70 1.51
CA LEU A 6 7.71 -9.20 0.18
C LEU A 6 6.64 -9.61 -0.83
N ALA A 7 6.22 -10.88 -0.79
CA ALA A 7 5.17 -11.38 -1.67
C ALA A 7 3.85 -10.65 -1.43
N GLN A 8 3.53 -10.36 -0.17
CA GLN A 8 2.31 -9.61 0.16
C GLN A 8 2.36 -8.19 -0.41
N LEU A 9 3.48 -7.51 -0.30
CA LEU A 9 3.62 -6.15 -0.83
C LEU A 9 3.56 -6.15 -2.36
N GLU A 10 4.17 -7.13 -2.99
CA GLU A 10 4.09 -7.26 -4.44
C GLU A 10 2.67 -7.57 -4.91
N SER A 11 1.93 -8.37 -4.13
CA SER A 11 0.53 -8.63 -4.43
C SER A 11 -0.32 -7.37 -4.33
N ILE A 12 -0.04 -6.50 -3.37
CA ILE A 12 -0.71 -5.22 -3.25
C ILE A 12 -0.45 -4.37 -4.49
N ARG A 13 0.80 -4.32 -4.93
CA ARG A 13 1.15 -3.58 -6.14
C ARG A 13 0.41 -4.12 -7.36
N GLU A 14 0.37 -5.44 -7.51
CA GLU A 14 -0.35 -6.06 -8.62
C GLU A 14 -1.83 -5.75 -8.57
N ALA A 15 -2.42 -5.78 -7.38
CA ALA A 15 -3.84 -5.47 -7.22
C ALA A 15 -4.13 -4.02 -7.58
N LEU A 16 -3.23 -3.10 -7.25
CA LEU A 16 -3.40 -1.69 -7.61
C LEU A 16 -3.31 -1.46 -9.12
N ASP A 17 -2.50 -2.25 -9.80
CA ASP A 17 -2.29 -2.10 -11.24
C ASP A 17 -3.24 -2.95 -12.08
N ALA A 18 -3.95 -3.89 -11.48
CA ALA A 18 -4.83 -4.78 -12.21
C ALA A 18 -5.97 -3.99 -12.87
N GLY A 19 -6.22 -4.26 -14.11
CA GLY A 19 -7.27 -3.59 -14.86
C GLY A 19 -6.81 -2.41 -15.71
N GLY A 20 -5.52 -2.10 -15.71
CA GLY A 20 -4.97 -1.04 -16.54
C GLY A 20 -5.58 0.32 -16.25
N GLU A 21 -6.30 0.88 -17.23
CA GLU A 21 -6.91 2.20 -17.09
C GLU A 21 -8.01 2.25 -16.04
N ASN A 22 -8.58 1.11 -15.70
CA ASN A 22 -9.64 1.02 -14.71
C ASN A 22 -9.13 0.44 -13.39
N SER A 23 -7.81 0.42 -13.20
CA SER A 23 -7.23 -0.11 -11.99
C SER A 23 -7.54 0.77 -10.79
N LEU A 24 -7.46 0.17 -9.61
CA LEU A 24 -7.60 0.92 -8.37
C LEU A 24 -6.54 2.01 -8.28
N GLY A 25 -5.31 1.71 -8.70
CA GLY A 25 -4.23 2.69 -8.71
C GLY A 25 -4.56 3.91 -9.57
N GLU A 26 -5.14 3.70 -10.74
CA GLU A 26 -5.53 4.80 -11.60
C GLU A 26 -6.69 5.60 -11.01
N LEU A 27 -7.62 4.93 -10.37
CA LEU A 27 -8.73 5.60 -9.70
C LEU A 27 -8.23 6.50 -8.58
N ILE A 28 -7.28 6.01 -7.78
CA ILE A 28 -6.68 6.80 -6.72
C ILE A 28 -5.93 7.98 -7.31
N ARG A 29 -5.18 7.76 -8.38
CA ARG A 29 -4.41 8.82 -9.01
C ARG A 29 -5.31 9.91 -9.59
N ALA A 30 -6.44 9.52 -10.14
CA ALA A 30 -7.40 10.48 -10.68
C ALA A 30 -7.99 11.36 -9.58
N ARG A 31 -8.16 10.82 -8.38
CA ARG A 31 -8.71 11.58 -7.25
C ARG A 31 -7.65 12.35 -6.49
N SER A 32 -6.48 11.77 -6.33
CA SER A 32 -5.39 12.39 -5.58
C SER A 32 -4.05 11.88 -6.09
N PRO A 33 -3.43 12.59 -7.04
CA PRO A 33 -2.11 12.20 -7.53
C PRO A 33 -1.07 12.11 -6.42
N GLU A 34 -1.17 12.98 -5.41
CA GLU A 34 -0.24 12.94 -4.28
C GLU A 34 -0.34 11.65 -3.50
N THR A 35 -1.56 11.19 -3.22
CA THR A 35 -1.77 9.93 -2.51
C THR A 35 -1.23 8.76 -3.34
N ALA A 36 -1.48 8.76 -4.64
CA ALA A 36 -0.97 7.73 -5.53
C ALA A 36 0.56 7.70 -5.52
N ASP A 37 1.20 8.85 -5.59
CA ASP A 37 2.65 8.93 -5.55
C ASP A 37 3.21 8.44 -4.22
N ARG A 38 2.57 8.81 -3.12
CA ARG A 38 3.01 8.36 -1.80
C ARG A 38 2.89 6.85 -1.65
N ILE A 39 1.83 6.26 -2.17
CA ILE A 39 1.66 4.81 -2.16
C ILE A 39 2.76 4.15 -2.99
N ASP A 40 2.98 4.62 -4.20
CA ASP A 40 4.00 4.06 -5.08
C ASP A 40 5.40 4.16 -4.45
N ASP A 41 5.75 5.32 -3.91
CA ASP A 41 7.06 5.54 -3.32
C ASP A 41 7.25 4.67 -2.08
N THR A 42 6.27 4.66 -1.20
CA THR A 42 6.35 3.90 0.06
C THR A 42 6.38 2.41 -0.21
N LEU A 43 5.54 1.95 -1.11
CA LEU A 43 5.49 0.54 -1.48
C LEU A 43 6.79 0.09 -2.15
N GLY A 44 7.31 0.89 -3.08
CA GLY A 44 8.56 0.60 -3.75
C GLY A 44 9.73 0.54 -2.78
N ARG A 45 9.77 1.48 -1.84
CA ARG A 45 10.83 1.52 -0.82
C ARG A 45 10.76 0.30 0.09
N ALA A 46 9.57 -0.05 0.57
CA ALA A 46 9.38 -1.22 1.43
C ALA A 46 9.77 -2.51 0.72
N ILE A 47 9.39 -2.64 -0.55
CA ILE A 47 9.75 -3.82 -1.34
C ILE A 47 11.26 -3.92 -1.50
N THR A 48 11.92 -2.81 -1.79
CA THR A 48 13.36 -2.78 -1.94
C THR A 48 14.07 -3.16 -0.64
N GLU A 49 13.60 -2.59 0.47
CA GLU A 49 14.20 -2.86 1.78
C GLU A 49 14.00 -4.31 2.20
N LEU A 50 12.81 -4.86 2.01
CA LEU A 50 12.55 -6.26 2.32
C LEU A 50 13.36 -7.19 1.43
N GLY A 51 13.50 -6.84 0.15
CA GLY A 51 14.28 -7.65 -0.78
C GLY A 51 15.77 -7.67 -0.46
N ALA A 52 16.25 -6.68 0.29
CA ALA A 52 17.64 -6.62 0.69
C ALA A 52 17.93 -7.41 1.97
N ILE A 53 16.90 -7.87 2.66
CA ILE A 53 17.10 -8.64 3.89
C ILE A 53 17.58 -10.04 3.57
N GLU A 54 18.67 -10.42 4.20
CA GLU A 54 19.22 -11.76 4.09
C GLU A 54 19.01 -12.50 5.40
N GLY A 55 18.47 -13.70 5.31
CA GLY A 55 18.22 -14.52 6.48
C GLY A 55 16.87 -14.27 7.13
N PRO A 56 16.58 -14.99 8.22
CA PRO A 56 15.30 -14.86 8.91
C PRO A 56 15.13 -13.50 9.56
N MET A 57 13.93 -12.93 9.45
CA MET A 57 13.63 -11.65 10.08
C MET A 57 13.76 -11.71 11.59
N ARG A 58 13.51 -12.88 12.17
CA ARG A 58 13.66 -13.06 13.62
C ARG A 58 15.08 -12.74 14.05
N ASP A 59 16.08 -13.23 13.31
CA ASP A 59 17.47 -13.02 13.66
C ASP A 59 17.84 -11.55 13.54
N ILE A 60 17.34 -10.89 12.49
CA ILE A 60 17.60 -9.47 12.30
C ILE A 60 16.92 -8.65 13.39
N ALA A 61 15.71 -9.04 13.80
CA ALA A 61 15.01 -8.37 14.88
C ALA A 61 15.75 -8.46 16.20
N LEU A 62 16.45 -9.58 16.43
CA LEU A 62 17.21 -9.76 17.65
C LEU A 62 18.58 -9.10 17.62
N GLU A 63 19.26 -9.16 16.47
CA GLU A 63 20.63 -8.68 16.35
C GLU A 63 20.72 -7.23 15.88
N SER A 64 19.86 -6.82 14.99
CA SER A 64 19.91 -5.50 14.38
C SER A 64 18.49 -4.96 14.16
N PRO A 65 17.73 -4.73 15.24
CA PRO A 65 16.34 -4.28 15.09
C PRO A 65 16.19 -2.98 14.31
N GLU A 66 17.21 -2.14 14.34
CA GLU A 66 17.18 -0.88 13.60
C GLU A 66 17.10 -1.08 12.10
N THR A 67 17.50 -2.23 11.60
CA THR A 67 17.38 -2.57 10.18
C THR A 67 15.93 -2.68 9.76
N LEU A 68 15.06 -3.11 10.68
CA LEU A 68 13.65 -3.31 10.39
C LEU A 68 12.80 -2.07 10.63
N GLU A 69 13.30 -1.08 11.35
CA GLU A 69 12.53 0.13 11.66
C GLU A 69 12.01 0.85 10.42
N PRO A 70 12.82 1.13 9.40
CA PRO A 70 12.30 1.80 8.21
C PRO A 70 11.21 0.99 7.51
N ILE A 71 11.34 -0.33 7.52
CA ILE A 71 10.35 -1.21 6.91
C ILE A 71 9.02 -1.14 7.66
N TYR A 72 9.08 -1.17 8.99
CA TYR A 72 7.89 -1.04 9.82
C TYR A 72 7.22 0.32 9.65
N GLU A 73 8.01 1.37 9.53
CA GLU A 73 7.49 2.71 9.29
C GLU A 73 6.78 2.79 7.93
N ASP A 74 7.38 2.21 6.90
CA ASP A 74 6.78 2.19 5.57
C ASP A 74 5.48 1.40 5.55
N ILE A 75 5.45 0.24 6.23
CA ILE A 75 4.23 -0.55 6.32
C ILE A 75 3.15 0.20 7.08
N SER A 76 3.53 0.88 8.16
CA SER A 76 2.60 1.70 8.93
C SER A 76 2.04 2.85 8.11
N THR A 77 2.90 3.50 7.32
CA THR A 77 2.48 4.57 6.42
C THR A 77 1.52 4.05 5.37
N LEU A 78 1.80 2.89 4.77
CA LEU A 78 0.90 2.28 3.81
C LEU A 78 -0.45 1.97 4.43
N ARG A 79 -0.45 1.42 5.65
CA ARG A 79 -1.70 1.14 6.36
C ARG A 79 -2.51 2.41 6.53
N THR A 80 -1.88 3.48 6.98
CA THR A 80 -2.57 4.75 7.18
C THR A 80 -3.11 5.29 5.86
N LEU A 81 -2.33 5.21 4.79
CA LEU A 81 -2.78 5.66 3.48
C LEU A 81 -4.00 4.88 3.02
N PHE A 82 -4.00 3.55 3.20
CA PHE A 82 -5.13 2.74 2.79
C PHE A 82 -6.33 2.91 3.70
N GLU A 83 -6.14 2.95 5.01
CA GLU A 83 -7.25 3.06 5.95
C GLU A 83 -7.89 4.44 5.97
N SER A 84 -7.12 5.48 5.76
CA SER A 84 -7.62 6.85 5.81
C SER A 84 -7.84 7.44 4.43
N ASP A 85 -6.75 7.62 3.69
CA ASP A 85 -6.82 8.36 2.43
C ASP A 85 -7.55 7.60 1.34
N VAL A 86 -7.20 6.32 1.14
CA VAL A 86 -7.81 5.53 0.07
C VAL A 86 -9.27 5.24 0.38
N VAL A 87 -9.58 4.85 1.63
CA VAL A 87 -10.96 4.59 2.02
C VAL A 87 -11.81 5.84 1.86
N SER A 88 -11.29 7.00 2.24
CA SER A 88 -12.02 8.26 2.07
C SER A 88 -12.28 8.56 0.59
N LEU A 89 -11.30 8.35 -0.26
CA LEU A 89 -11.46 8.55 -1.70
C LEU A 89 -12.50 7.61 -2.29
N LEU A 90 -12.46 6.35 -1.87
CA LEU A 90 -13.44 5.36 -2.33
C LEU A 90 -14.84 5.64 -1.80
N ASP A 91 -14.94 6.07 -0.55
CA ASP A 91 -16.23 6.43 0.04
C ASP A 91 -16.88 7.58 -0.72
N ILE A 92 -16.11 8.57 -1.09
CA ILE A 92 -16.64 9.68 -1.90
C ILE A 92 -17.15 9.16 -3.24
N THR A 93 -16.38 8.30 -3.88
CA THR A 93 -16.73 7.72 -5.17
C THR A 93 -18.01 6.87 -5.07
N LEU A 94 -18.06 6.00 -4.06
CA LEU A 94 -19.22 5.13 -3.84
C LEU A 94 -20.42 5.94 -3.38
N GLY A 95 -20.20 6.99 -2.61
CA GLY A 95 -21.25 7.86 -2.15
C GLY A 95 -22.01 8.54 -3.28
N PHE A 96 -21.29 8.96 -4.32
CA PHE A 96 -21.93 9.51 -5.51
C PHE A 96 -22.79 8.46 -6.21
N SER A 97 -22.27 7.24 -6.32
CA SER A 97 -23.04 6.15 -6.93
C SER A 97 -24.28 5.82 -6.13
N ASP A 98 -24.15 5.77 -4.81
CA ASP A 98 -25.27 5.47 -3.92
C ASP A 98 -26.33 6.57 -3.97
N THR A 99 -25.89 7.82 -4.05
CA THR A 99 -26.82 8.95 -4.15
C THR A 99 -27.64 8.86 -5.41
N ASP A 100 -27.07 8.40 -6.50
CA ASP A 100 -27.77 8.25 -7.76
C ASP A 100 -28.71 7.04 -7.76
N GLY A 101 -28.28 5.95 -7.15
CA GLY A 101 -29.02 4.70 -7.23
C GLY A 101 -29.83 4.35 -6.00
N ASP A 102 -29.42 4.83 -4.87
CA ASP A 102 -30.03 4.48 -3.61
C ASP A 102 -30.94 5.58 -3.11
N THR A 103 -32.21 5.29 -3.12
CA THR A 103 -33.21 6.19 -2.61
C THR A 103 -33.62 5.84 -1.20
N GLY A 104 -33.13 4.74 -0.76
CA GLY A 104 -33.54 4.17 0.52
C GLY A 104 -32.75 4.69 1.68
#